data_d0241db34683f35338022a4809acd0e3
#
_entry.id   d0241db34683f35338022a4809acd0e3
#
_cell.length_a   1.000
_cell.length_b   1.000
_cell.length_c   1.000
_cell.angle_alpha   90.00
_cell.angle_beta   90.00
_cell.angle_gamma   90.00
#
_symmetry.space_group_name_H-M   'P 1'
#
loop_
_entity.id
_entity.type
_entity.pdbx_description
1 polymer ?
#
loop_
_entity_poly.entity_id
_entity_poly.type
_entity_poly.pdbx_seq_one_letter_code
_entity_poly.pdbx_strand_id
1 'polypeptide(L)'
;MFNRVSLGLNKTSGMVGIIIASLLSVLAVAQIIYWRTEANRIENYTQAVLERSVTLLQQANSLAAREMKMAHYPPCSEADLNSLRTMLWEYQMIKDVGRTGARGIICSALWGHLPVPQPLTATQNIVSRDGARWLLNLPLTDTINVSAWWRNDLLVIFSPFVFTRFENDAKTTHYSAMITNSQRDRRWFTLGPTQALLSATDTSSHYAWYFITKERCNAQYDICVIAGTHPYGLLQARWYTLALLIALGLALGLLLCTCLALYRKKQTSLTVRLENALTKGDLRVAYQ
;
A
#
# COMPACT_ATOMS: atom_id res chain seq x y z
N MET A 1 14.13 34.43 54.58
CA MET A 1 14.99 33.60 53.68
C MET A 1 14.25 32.51 52.91
N PHE A 2 13.04 32.15 53.29
CA PHE A 2 12.22 31.09 52.69
C PHE A 2 11.49 31.42 51.36
N ASN A 3 11.31 32.71 51.04
CA ASN A 3 10.55 33.14 49.84
C ASN A 3 11.33 33.14 48.51
N ARG A 4 12.65 32.99 48.53
CA ARG A 4 13.47 32.97 47.31
C ARG A 4 13.61 31.57 46.69
N VAL A 5 13.45 30.52 47.48
CA VAL A 5 13.60 29.13 47.01
C VAL A 5 12.36 28.69 46.24
N SER A 6 11.16 29.08 46.63
CA SER A 6 9.90 28.73 45.94
C SER A 6 9.76 29.40 44.57
N LEU A 7 10.31 30.62 44.39
CA LEU A 7 10.31 31.31 43.07
C LEU A 7 11.28 30.67 42.06
N GLY A 8 12.35 30.04 42.52
CA GLY A 8 13.30 29.31 41.69
C GLY A 8 12.71 27.98 41.14
N LEU A 9 12.05 27.20 41.99
CA LEU A 9 11.41 25.96 41.61
C LEU A 9 10.28 26.16 40.57
N ASN A 10 9.50 27.23 40.70
CA ASN A 10 8.41 27.51 39.75
C ASN A 10 8.93 27.95 38.36
N LYS A 11 10.10 28.57 38.26
CA LYS A 11 10.75 28.96 37.00
C LYS A 11 11.33 27.75 36.26
N THR A 12 12.03 26.88 36.95
CA THR A 12 12.61 25.67 36.38
C THR A 12 11.54 24.67 35.92
N SER A 13 10.47 24.48 36.69
CA SER A 13 9.32 23.68 36.34
C SER A 13 8.63 24.16 35.05
N GLY A 14 8.48 25.49 34.89
CA GLY A 14 7.92 26.06 33.66
C GLY A 14 8.80 25.85 32.42
N MET A 15 10.13 25.94 32.55
CA MET A 15 11.06 25.67 31.44
C MET A 15 11.04 24.21 31.02
N VAL A 16 11.04 23.31 31.99
CA VAL A 16 10.95 21.86 31.71
C VAL A 16 9.63 21.53 31.01
N GLY A 17 8.52 22.12 31.44
CA GLY A 17 7.22 21.93 30.79
C GLY A 17 7.20 22.36 29.31
N ILE A 18 7.85 23.49 28.98
CA ILE A 18 7.97 23.98 27.58
C ILE A 18 8.79 23.01 26.72
N ILE A 19 9.90 22.51 27.25
CA ILE A 19 10.75 21.55 26.52
C ILE A 19 10.00 20.24 26.27
N ILE A 20 9.29 19.71 27.26
CA ILE A 20 8.47 18.48 27.11
C ILE A 20 7.35 18.72 26.09
N ALA A 21 6.64 19.83 26.17
CA ALA A 21 5.57 20.17 25.24
C ALA A 21 6.09 20.30 23.79
N SER A 22 7.25 20.93 23.61
CA SER A 22 7.92 21.05 22.32
C SER A 22 8.30 19.66 21.75
N LEU A 23 8.87 18.80 22.57
CA LEU A 23 9.24 17.45 22.17
C LEU A 23 8.01 16.63 21.76
N LEU A 24 6.96 16.64 22.58
CA LEU A 24 5.71 15.94 22.26
C LEU A 24 5.05 16.47 20.99
N SER A 25 5.09 17.78 20.75
CA SER A 25 4.56 18.39 19.54
C SER A 25 5.31 17.94 18.29
N VAL A 26 6.63 17.92 18.33
CA VAL A 26 7.46 17.44 17.21
C VAL A 26 7.18 15.96 16.91
N LEU A 27 7.11 15.12 17.93
CA LEU A 27 6.81 13.69 17.77
C LEU A 27 5.39 13.47 17.23
N ALA A 28 4.39 14.23 17.70
CA ALA A 28 3.02 14.14 17.22
C ALA A 28 2.91 14.54 15.74
N VAL A 29 3.54 15.65 15.34
CA VAL A 29 3.57 16.10 13.95
C VAL A 29 4.27 15.06 13.06
N ALA A 30 5.42 14.54 13.50
CA ALA A 30 6.15 13.51 12.77
C ALA A 30 5.30 12.22 12.60
N GLN A 31 4.55 11.81 13.64
CA GLN A 31 3.65 10.67 13.58
C GLN A 31 2.51 10.88 12.57
N ILE A 32 1.91 12.08 12.52
CA ILE A 32 0.86 12.42 11.57
C ILE A 32 1.41 12.39 10.13
N ILE A 33 2.60 12.96 9.90
CA ILE A 33 3.26 12.95 8.59
C ILE A 33 3.56 11.51 8.17
N TYR A 34 4.06 10.69 9.08
CA TYR A 34 4.33 9.27 8.81
C TYR A 34 3.06 8.53 8.37
N TRP A 35 1.96 8.69 9.11
CA TRP A 35 0.69 8.04 8.79
C TRP A 35 0.13 8.49 7.43
N ARG A 36 0.19 9.77 7.12
CA ARG A 36 -0.26 10.28 5.81
C ARG A 36 0.60 9.74 4.68
N THR A 37 1.90 9.71 4.87
CA THR A 37 2.84 9.20 3.87
C THR A 37 2.59 7.71 3.63
N GLU A 38 2.38 6.93 4.68
CA GLU A 38 2.11 5.50 4.59
C GLU A 38 0.75 5.21 3.95
N ALA A 39 -0.28 5.99 4.28
CA ALA A 39 -1.59 5.89 3.65
C ALA A 39 -1.51 6.15 2.13
N ASN A 40 -0.73 7.14 1.70
CA ASN A 40 -0.52 7.43 0.28
C ASN A 40 0.27 6.33 -0.42
N ARG A 41 1.27 5.75 0.25
CA ARG A 41 2.06 4.62 -0.30
C ARG A 41 1.19 3.39 -0.51
N ILE A 42 0.36 3.04 0.47
CA ILE A 42 -0.59 1.92 0.35
C ILE A 42 -1.61 2.20 -0.76
N GLU A 43 -2.09 3.41 -0.90
CA GLU A 43 -3.00 3.79 -1.98
C GLU A 43 -2.36 3.60 -3.35
N ASN A 44 -1.13 4.09 -3.54
CA ASN A 44 -0.37 3.91 -4.79
C ASN A 44 -0.09 2.43 -5.07
N TYR A 45 0.26 1.65 -4.05
CA TYR A 45 0.46 0.21 -4.17
C TYR A 45 -0.84 -0.49 -4.60
N THR A 46 -1.97 -0.16 -3.96
CA THR A 46 -3.30 -0.71 -4.29
C THR A 46 -3.67 -0.41 -5.73
N GLN A 47 -3.45 0.84 -6.16
CA GLN A 47 -3.71 1.27 -7.53
C GLN A 47 -2.84 0.52 -8.54
N ALA A 48 -1.55 0.39 -8.26
CA ALA A 48 -0.62 -0.31 -9.15
C ALA A 48 -0.94 -1.81 -9.30
N VAL A 49 -1.35 -2.48 -8.20
CA VAL A 49 -1.82 -3.89 -8.24
C VAL A 49 -3.11 -3.99 -9.03
N LEU A 50 -4.05 -3.04 -8.87
CA LEU A 50 -5.30 -3.01 -9.64
C LEU A 50 -5.03 -2.84 -11.13
N GLU A 51 -4.22 -1.87 -11.52
CA GLU A 51 -3.85 -1.63 -12.92
C GLU A 51 -3.21 -2.87 -13.55
N ARG A 52 -2.34 -3.53 -12.82
CA ARG A 52 -1.72 -4.79 -13.27
C ARG A 52 -2.76 -5.89 -13.48
N SER A 53 -3.71 -6.03 -12.55
CA SER A 53 -4.79 -7.02 -12.62
C SER A 53 -5.73 -6.73 -13.78
N VAL A 54 -6.09 -5.47 -13.99
CA VAL A 54 -6.92 -5.02 -15.13
C VAL A 54 -6.21 -5.28 -16.45
N THR A 55 -4.92 -4.94 -16.56
CA THR A 55 -4.13 -5.19 -17.77
C THR A 55 -4.07 -6.68 -18.12
N LEU A 56 -3.92 -7.54 -17.11
CA LEU A 56 -3.92 -8.98 -17.29
C LEU A 56 -5.25 -9.49 -17.88
N LEU A 57 -6.36 -9.01 -17.36
CA LEU A 57 -7.70 -9.32 -17.89
C LEU A 57 -7.92 -8.77 -19.30
N GLN A 58 -7.47 -7.55 -19.55
CA GLN A 58 -7.56 -6.93 -20.87
C GLN A 58 -6.80 -7.74 -21.91
N GLN A 59 -5.59 -8.22 -21.56
CA GLN A 59 -4.83 -9.09 -22.46
C GLN A 59 -5.55 -10.40 -22.75
N ALA A 60 -6.09 -11.09 -21.74
CA ALA A 60 -6.84 -12.32 -21.92
C ALA A 60 -8.08 -12.12 -22.79
N ASN A 61 -8.86 -11.09 -22.52
CA ASN A 61 -10.08 -10.78 -23.28
C ASN A 61 -9.77 -10.34 -24.71
N SER A 62 -8.72 -9.55 -24.93
CA SER A 62 -8.33 -9.11 -26.28
C SER A 62 -7.82 -10.28 -27.13
N LEU A 63 -7.08 -11.21 -26.50
CA LEU A 63 -6.65 -12.43 -27.14
C LEU A 63 -7.85 -13.29 -27.55
N ALA A 64 -8.81 -13.52 -26.66
CA ALA A 64 -10.02 -14.26 -26.94
C ALA A 64 -10.88 -13.61 -28.04
N ALA A 65 -10.99 -12.29 -28.01
CA ALA A 65 -11.74 -11.55 -29.04
C ALA A 65 -11.06 -11.61 -30.42
N ARG A 66 -9.73 -11.64 -30.45
CA ARG A 66 -8.95 -11.78 -31.67
C ARG A 66 -9.07 -13.19 -32.24
N GLU A 67 -8.97 -14.19 -31.38
CA GLU A 67 -9.14 -15.59 -31.75
C GLU A 67 -10.50 -15.84 -32.39
N MET A 68 -11.58 -15.29 -31.84
CA MET A 68 -12.93 -15.39 -32.43
C MET A 68 -13.07 -14.73 -33.82
N LYS A 69 -12.21 -13.77 -34.16
CA LYS A 69 -12.22 -13.07 -35.46
C LYS A 69 -11.34 -13.73 -36.52
N MET A 70 -10.39 -14.57 -36.11
CA MET A 70 -9.47 -15.22 -37.04
C MET A 70 -10.16 -16.40 -37.75
N ALA A 71 -9.55 -16.82 -38.86
CA ALA A 71 -10.02 -18.01 -39.61
C ALA A 71 -10.03 -19.20 -38.65
N HIS A 72 -11.15 -19.93 -38.63
CA HIS A 72 -11.33 -21.10 -37.78
C HIS A 72 -10.54 -22.29 -38.37
N TYR A 73 -9.32 -22.42 -37.93
CA TYR A 73 -8.55 -23.62 -38.20
C TYR A 73 -9.07 -24.76 -37.31
N PRO A 74 -8.96 -26.04 -37.78
CA PRO A 74 -9.25 -27.14 -36.89
C PRO A 74 -8.39 -27.06 -35.62
N PRO A 75 -8.99 -27.23 -34.43
CA PRO A 75 -8.26 -27.16 -33.18
C PRO A 75 -7.01 -28.05 -33.19
N CYS A 76 -5.88 -27.48 -32.72
CA CYS A 76 -4.58 -28.13 -32.68
C CYS A 76 -3.94 -28.49 -34.03
N SER A 77 -4.48 -28.03 -35.17
CA SER A 77 -3.76 -28.14 -36.43
C SER A 77 -2.49 -27.27 -36.40
N GLU A 78 -1.53 -27.56 -37.30
CA GLU A 78 -0.31 -26.72 -37.40
C GLU A 78 -0.64 -25.24 -37.69
N ALA A 79 -1.69 -24.99 -38.48
CA ALA A 79 -2.15 -23.62 -38.74
C ALA A 79 -2.72 -22.93 -37.47
N ASP A 80 -3.50 -23.68 -36.66
CA ASP A 80 -4.00 -23.20 -35.38
C ASP A 80 -2.85 -22.91 -34.38
N LEU A 81 -1.92 -23.87 -34.23
CA LEU A 81 -0.75 -23.72 -33.38
C LEU A 81 0.13 -22.51 -33.76
N ASN A 82 0.35 -22.32 -35.07
CA ASN A 82 1.10 -21.16 -35.55
C ASN A 82 0.36 -19.84 -35.30
N SER A 83 -0.96 -19.84 -35.40
CA SER A 83 -1.80 -18.71 -35.03
C SER A 83 -1.67 -18.38 -33.52
N LEU A 84 -1.77 -19.39 -32.64
CA LEU A 84 -1.60 -19.25 -31.20
C LEU A 84 -0.18 -18.76 -30.84
N ARG A 85 0.86 -19.29 -31.51
CA ARG A 85 2.25 -18.79 -31.32
C ARG A 85 2.41 -17.34 -31.72
N THR A 86 1.82 -16.92 -32.84
CA THR A 86 1.85 -15.51 -33.28
C THR A 86 1.17 -14.60 -32.27
N MET A 87 0.02 -15.00 -31.74
CA MET A 87 -0.66 -14.25 -30.70
C MET A 87 0.18 -14.14 -29.43
N LEU A 88 0.86 -15.22 -29.01
CA LEU A 88 1.65 -15.24 -27.78
C LEU A 88 2.78 -14.21 -27.80
N TRP A 89 3.39 -13.90 -28.94
CA TRP A 89 4.45 -12.91 -29.07
C TRP A 89 4.00 -11.47 -28.75
N GLU A 90 2.71 -11.20 -28.86
CA GLU A 90 2.17 -9.85 -28.65
C GLU A 90 1.86 -9.54 -27.17
N TYR A 91 1.78 -10.57 -26.32
CA TYR A 91 1.31 -10.44 -24.93
C TYR A 91 2.38 -10.81 -23.90
N GLN A 92 2.89 -9.80 -23.18
CA GLN A 92 3.99 -10.01 -22.22
C GLN A 92 3.62 -10.79 -20.97
N MET A 93 2.35 -10.73 -20.54
CA MET A 93 1.89 -11.37 -19.30
C MET A 93 1.41 -12.80 -19.53
N ILE A 94 1.19 -13.18 -20.78
CA ILE A 94 0.73 -14.49 -21.18
C ILE A 94 1.96 -15.36 -21.43
N LYS A 95 2.00 -16.52 -20.80
CA LYS A 95 3.12 -17.44 -20.92
C LYS A 95 2.85 -18.51 -21.95
N ASP A 96 1.60 -18.96 -22.06
CA ASP A 96 1.17 -19.94 -23.06
C ASP A 96 -0.31 -19.78 -23.37
N VAL A 97 -0.71 -20.23 -24.54
CA VAL A 97 -2.10 -20.28 -24.99
C VAL A 97 -2.36 -21.67 -25.54
N GLY A 98 -3.45 -22.28 -25.13
CA GLY A 98 -3.76 -23.67 -25.54
C GLY A 98 -5.22 -23.89 -25.86
N ARG A 99 -5.49 -25.06 -26.40
CA ARG A 99 -6.85 -25.57 -26.64
C ARG A 99 -7.21 -26.63 -25.61
N THR A 100 -8.45 -26.59 -25.21
CA THR A 100 -9.01 -27.58 -24.28
C THR A 100 -10.05 -28.45 -24.97
N GLY A 101 -10.09 -29.70 -24.61
CA GLY A 101 -11.11 -30.68 -24.99
C GLY A 101 -11.81 -31.26 -23.76
N ALA A 102 -12.60 -32.29 -23.97
CA ALA A 102 -13.39 -32.94 -22.90
C ALA A 102 -12.52 -33.47 -21.72
N ARG A 103 -11.26 -33.81 -21.97
CA ARG A 103 -10.34 -34.41 -20.98
C ARG A 103 -9.28 -33.44 -20.46
N GLY A 104 -9.31 -32.17 -20.87
CA GLY A 104 -8.33 -31.18 -20.45
C GLY A 104 -7.61 -30.51 -21.62
N ILE A 105 -6.36 -30.06 -21.42
CA ILE A 105 -5.54 -29.40 -22.42
C ILE A 105 -5.11 -30.43 -23.48
N ILE A 106 -5.40 -30.15 -24.75
CA ILE A 106 -5.08 -31.05 -25.87
C ILE A 106 -3.87 -30.54 -26.67
N CYS A 107 -3.63 -29.26 -26.72
CA CYS A 107 -2.45 -28.65 -27.32
C CYS A 107 -2.19 -27.25 -26.77
N SER A 108 -0.96 -26.75 -26.96
CA SER A 108 -0.62 -25.37 -26.67
C SER A 108 0.38 -24.77 -27.64
N ALA A 109 0.53 -23.47 -27.65
CA ALA A 109 1.47 -22.75 -28.47
C ALA A 109 2.91 -23.19 -28.20
N LEU A 110 3.28 -23.40 -26.92
CA LEU A 110 4.63 -23.81 -26.52
C LEU A 110 4.89 -25.30 -26.73
N TRP A 111 3.98 -26.16 -26.31
CA TRP A 111 4.22 -27.62 -26.30
C TRP A 111 3.71 -28.34 -27.55
N GLY A 112 2.97 -27.63 -28.40
CA GLY A 112 2.35 -28.26 -29.56
C GLY A 112 1.23 -29.21 -29.16
N HIS A 113 1.06 -30.28 -29.91
CA HIS A 113 0.06 -31.30 -29.64
C HIS A 113 0.47 -32.20 -28.46
N LEU A 114 -0.39 -32.36 -27.50
CA LEU A 114 -0.14 -33.22 -26.34
C LEU A 114 -0.62 -34.65 -26.64
N PRO A 115 0.26 -35.67 -26.55
CA PRO A 115 -0.11 -37.05 -26.80
C PRO A 115 -1.16 -37.58 -25.81
N VAL A 116 -1.12 -37.06 -24.58
CA VAL A 116 -2.10 -37.33 -23.54
C VAL A 116 -2.66 -35.97 -23.06
N PRO A 117 -3.98 -35.77 -23.12
CA PRO A 117 -4.59 -34.54 -22.63
C PRO A 117 -4.27 -34.32 -21.14
N GLN A 118 -3.85 -33.12 -20.80
CA GLN A 118 -3.55 -32.75 -19.41
C GLN A 118 -4.83 -32.29 -18.69
N PRO A 119 -5.21 -32.92 -17.58
CA PRO A 119 -6.45 -32.58 -16.89
C PRO A 119 -6.37 -31.16 -16.25
N LEU A 120 -7.50 -30.45 -16.27
CA LEU A 120 -7.64 -29.12 -15.66
C LEU A 120 -7.98 -29.24 -14.16
N THR A 121 -7.08 -29.83 -13.38
CA THR A 121 -7.24 -30.06 -11.94
C THR A 121 -6.69 -28.89 -11.14
N ALA A 122 -7.35 -27.72 -11.25
CA ALA A 122 -6.99 -26.55 -10.45
C ALA A 122 -7.51 -26.65 -9.01
N THR A 123 -6.73 -26.13 -8.06
CA THR A 123 -7.13 -26.10 -6.64
C THR A 123 -8.33 -25.19 -6.42
N GLN A 124 -8.47 -24.13 -7.22
CA GLN A 124 -9.59 -23.22 -7.18
C GLN A 124 -10.09 -22.93 -8.59
N ASN A 125 -11.39 -22.99 -8.76
CA ASN A 125 -12.08 -22.68 -10.00
C ASN A 125 -13.10 -21.57 -9.73
N ILE A 126 -12.82 -20.37 -10.25
CA ILE A 126 -13.64 -19.19 -10.04
C ILE A 126 -14.27 -18.80 -11.38
N VAL A 127 -15.60 -18.73 -11.40
CA VAL A 127 -16.33 -18.28 -12.60
C VAL A 127 -16.49 -16.76 -12.53
N SER A 128 -15.98 -16.05 -13.54
CA SER A 128 -16.16 -14.61 -13.68
C SER A 128 -17.58 -14.28 -14.16
N ARG A 129 -17.94 -12.99 -14.08
CA ARG A 129 -19.26 -12.50 -14.49
C ARG A 129 -19.55 -12.72 -15.98
N ASP A 130 -18.53 -12.70 -16.81
CA ASP A 130 -18.60 -12.92 -18.27
C ASP A 130 -18.59 -14.41 -18.68
N GLY A 131 -18.69 -15.32 -17.71
CA GLY A 131 -18.70 -16.77 -17.92
C GLY A 131 -17.32 -17.40 -18.09
N ALA A 132 -16.25 -16.62 -18.12
CA ALA A 132 -14.90 -17.17 -18.12
C ALA A 132 -14.55 -17.79 -16.76
N ARG A 133 -13.67 -18.78 -16.78
CA ARG A 133 -13.22 -19.49 -15.57
C ARG A 133 -11.77 -19.17 -15.28
N TRP A 134 -11.49 -18.86 -14.03
CA TRP A 134 -10.15 -18.73 -13.51
C TRP A 134 -9.75 -20.01 -12.80
N LEU A 135 -8.66 -20.58 -13.25
CA LEU A 135 -8.06 -21.77 -12.69
C LEU A 135 -6.81 -21.34 -11.93
N LEU A 136 -6.85 -21.37 -10.60
CA LEU A 136 -5.72 -20.98 -9.76
C LEU A 136 -4.98 -22.23 -9.30
N ASN A 137 -3.65 -22.12 -9.24
CA ASN A 137 -2.77 -23.22 -8.87
C ASN A 137 -3.00 -24.48 -9.75
N LEU A 138 -3.16 -24.26 -11.06
CA LEU A 138 -3.22 -25.34 -12.03
C LEU A 138 -1.82 -25.98 -12.15
N PRO A 139 -1.64 -27.27 -11.80
CA PRO A 139 -0.37 -27.94 -11.95
C PRO A 139 -0.13 -28.21 -13.45
N LEU A 140 0.92 -27.60 -14.01
CA LEU A 140 1.40 -27.91 -15.35
C LEU A 140 2.43 -29.05 -15.33
N THR A 141 3.25 -29.07 -14.27
CA THR A 141 4.22 -30.13 -13.98
C THR A 141 4.21 -30.37 -12.48
N ASP A 142 4.93 -31.40 -12.02
CA ASP A 142 5.07 -31.68 -10.57
C ASP A 142 5.60 -30.51 -9.75
N THR A 143 6.28 -29.57 -10.39
CA THR A 143 6.95 -28.43 -9.71
C THR A 143 6.41 -27.06 -10.10
N ILE A 144 5.58 -26.98 -11.17
CA ILE A 144 5.12 -25.70 -11.71
C ILE A 144 3.61 -25.60 -11.62
N ASN A 145 3.15 -24.68 -10.75
CA ASN A 145 1.76 -24.27 -10.68
C ASN A 145 1.59 -22.91 -11.36
N VAL A 146 0.51 -22.77 -12.13
CA VAL A 146 0.19 -21.55 -12.85
C VAL A 146 -1.24 -21.10 -12.59
N SER A 147 -1.52 -19.88 -12.93
CA SER A 147 -2.88 -19.38 -13.03
C SER A 147 -3.27 -19.30 -14.50
N ALA A 148 -4.47 -19.76 -14.80
CA ALA A 148 -5.00 -19.76 -16.15
C ALA A 148 -6.40 -19.16 -16.21
N TRP A 149 -6.72 -18.57 -17.34
CA TRP A 149 -8.05 -18.09 -17.70
C TRP A 149 -8.58 -18.98 -18.83
N TRP A 150 -9.78 -19.48 -18.64
CA TRP A 150 -10.40 -20.43 -19.55
C TRP A 150 -11.77 -19.95 -20.01
N ARG A 151 -11.97 -19.90 -21.32
CA ARG A 151 -13.25 -19.56 -21.93
C ARG A 151 -13.46 -20.39 -23.20
N ASN A 152 -14.57 -21.11 -23.27
CA ASN A 152 -14.88 -22.06 -24.33
C ASN A 152 -13.76 -23.15 -24.42
N ASP A 153 -13.08 -23.25 -25.56
CA ASP A 153 -11.96 -24.15 -25.80
C ASP A 153 -10.58 -23.48 -25.64
N LEU A 154 -10.57 -22.16 -25.41
CA LEU A 154 -9.34 -21.36 -25.26
C LEU A 154 -8.88 -21.31 -23.80
N LEU A 155 -7.64 -21.71 -23.56
CA LEU A 155 -6.96 -21.60 -22.29
C LEU A 155 -5.81 -20.60 -22.41
N VAL A 156 -5.76 -19.61 -21.55
CA VAL A 156 -4.69 -18.62 -21.46
C VAL A 156 -3.94 -18.83 -20.16
N ILE A 157 -2.67 -19.19 -20.24
CA ILE A 157 -1.80 -19.43 -19.09
C ILE A 157 -0.98 -18.18 -18.83
N PHE A 158 -1.08 -17.64 -17.60
CA PHE A 158 -0.33 -16.46 -17.21
C PHE A 158 1.05 -16.80 -16.66
N SER A 159 1.97 -15.86 -16.81
CA SER A 159 3.27 -15.97 -16.18
C SER A 159 3.12 -16.03 -14.65
N PRO A 160 3.77 -16.98 -13.96
CA PRO A 160 3.76 -17.02 -12.50
C PRO A 160 4.42 -15.77 -11.89
N PHE A 161 5.18 -15.01 -12.69
CA PHE A 161 5.89 -13.81 -12.26
C PHE A 161 5.10 -12.51 -12.44
N VAL A 162 3.82 -12.59 -12.83
CA VAL A 162 2.98 -11.40 -13.07
C VAL A 162 2.96 -10.45 -11.87
N PHE A 163 2.93 -10.99 -10.65
CA PHE A 163 2.87 -10.24 -9.40
C PHE A 163 4.16 -10.28 -8.57
N THR A 164 5.26 -10.89 -9.08
CA THR A 164 6.51 -11.07 -8.29
C THR A 164 7.09 -9.75 -7.76
N ARG A 165 7.00 -8.68 -8.55
CA ARG A 165 7.43 -7.36 -8.10
C ARG A 165 6.65 -6.92 -6.86
N PHE A 166 5.33 -7.05 -6.90
CA PHE A 166 4.45 -6.67 -5.80
C PHE A 166 4.63 -7.58 -4.57
N GLU A 167 4.93 -8.85 -4.76
CA GLU A 167 5.28 -9.77 -3.67
C GLU A 167 6.58 -9.37 -2.99
N ASN A 168 7.60 -8.97 -3.76
CA ASN A 168 8.87 -8.49 -3.22
C ASN A 168 8.68 -7.17 -2.48
N ASP A 169 7.91 -6.24 -3.05
CA ASP A 169 7.56 -5.00 -2.37
C ASP A 169 6.78 -5.29 -1.08
N ALA A 170 5.82 -6.23 -1.11
CA ALA A 170 5.06 -6.66 0.06
C ALA A 170 5.95 -7.23 1.17
N LYS A 171 6.95 -8.05 0.82
CA LYS A 171 7.91 -8.63 1.79
C LYS A 171 8.79 -7.56 2.45
N THR A 172 9.23 -6.56 1.68
CA THR A 172 10.14 -5.51 2.18
C THR A 172 9.42 -4.43 2.96
N THR A 173 8.16 -4.13 2.61
CA THR A 173 7.36 -3.06 3.20
C THR A 173 6.31 -3.55 4.19
N HIS A 174 6.19 -4.87 4.38
CA HIS A 174 5.13 -5.53 5.17
C HIS A 174 3.71 -5.20 4.69
N TYR A 175 3.56 -4.97 3.39
CA TYR A 175 2.26 -4.78 2.78
C TYR A 175 1.57 -6.13 2.57
N SER A 176 0.26 -6.11 2.63
CA SER A 176 -0.60 -7.23 2.26
C SER A 176 -1.60 -6.75 1.24
N ALA A 177 -1.86 -7.55 0.22
CA ALA A 177 -2.93 -7.24 -0.71
C ALA A 177 -3.73 -8.49 -1.09
N MET A 178 -4.99 -8.28 -1.39
CA MET A 178 -5.91 -9.31 -1.85
C MET A 178 -6.65 -8.78 -3.07
N ILE A 179 -6.64 -9.57 -4.14
CA ILE A 179 -7.41 -9.30 -5.35
C ILE A 179 -8.70 -10.10 -5.28
N THR A 180 -9.83 -9.42 -5.31
CA THR A 180 -11.16 -9.98 -5.10
C THR A 180 -12.18 -9.32 -6.04
N ASN A 181 -13.40 -9.85 -6.08
CA ASN A 181 -14.51 -9.15 -6.73
C ASN A 181 -15.15 -8.11 -5.78
N SER A 182 -16.09 -7.33 -6.29
CA SER A 182 -16.78 -6.29 -5.52
C SER A 182 -17.57 -6.82 -4.32
N GLN A 183 -18.05 -8.06 -4.38
CA GLN A 183 -18.79 -8.71 -3.29
C GLN A 183 -17.87 -9.39 -2.27
N ARG A 184 -16.55 -9.47 -2.55
CA ARG A 184 -15.53 -10.11 -1.71
C ARG A 184 -15.75 -11.60 -1.46
N ASP A 185 -16.62 -12.26 -2.21
CA ASP A 185 -16.89 -13.69 -2.13
C ASP A 185 -15.90 -14.54 -2.94
N ARG A 186 -15.15 -13.92 -3.88
CA ARG A 186 -14.18 -14.57 -4.76
C ARG A 186 -12.81 -13.94 -4.59
N ARG A 187 -11.80 -14.75 -4.30
CA ARG A 187 -10.41 -14.31 -4.14
C ARG A 187 -9.57 -14.91 -5.24
N TRP A 188 -8.95 -14.07 -6.06
CA TRP A 188 -8.08 -14.52 -7.14
C TRP A 188 -6.63 -14.67 -6.70
N PHE A 189 -6.06 -13.63 -6.08
CA PHE A 189 -4.67 -13.62 -5.65
C PHE A 189 -4.52 -12.97 -4.28
N THR A 190 -3.50 -13.41 -3.57
CA THR A 190 -3.08 -12.82 -2.30
C THR A 190 -1.59 -12.53 -2.36
N LEU A 191 -1.19 -11.35 -1.91
CA LEU A 191 0.18 -10.86 -1.92
C LEU A 191 0.60 -10.52 -0.49
N GLY A 192 1.74 -11.05 -0.05
CA GLY A 192 2.22 -10.86 1.31
C GLY A 192 1.40 -11.58 2.40
N PRO A 193 1.61 -11.26 3.68
CA PRO A 193 0.95 -11.92 4.82
C PRO A 193 -0.51 -11.42 4.96
N THR A 194 -1.45 -12.13 4.37
CA THR A 194 -2.86 -11.70 4.26
C THR A 194 -3.70 -11.95 5.51
N GLN A 195 -3.20 -12.69 6.50
CA GLN A 195 -3.98 -13.01 7.70
C GLN A 195 -4.45 -11.78 8.46
N ALA A 196 -3.59 -10.77 8.60
CA ALA A 196 -3.92 -9.49 9.22
C ALA A 196 -4.93 -8.67 8.38
N LEU A 197 -4.84 -8.75 7.05
CA LEU A 197 -5.77 -8.09 6.15
C LEU A 197 -7.17 -8.71 6.25
N LEU A 198 -7.27 -10.02 6.35
CA LEU A 198 -8.54 -10.73 6.52
C LEU A 198 -9.23 -10.38 7.84
N SER A 199 -8.47 -10.31 8.93
CA SER A 199 -9.00 -9.89 10.21
C SER A 199 -9.41 -8.42 10.26
N ALA A 200 -8.73 -7.54 9.50
CA ALA A 200 -9.05 -6.12 9.43
C ALA A 200 -10.26 -5.80 8.52
N THR A 201 -10.56 -6.67 7.55
CA THR A 201 -11.75 -6.54 6.69
C THR A 201 -13.00 -7.15 7.32
N ASP A 202 -12.85 -7.97 8.34
CA ASP A 202 -13.95 -8.50 9.12
C ASP A 202 -14.38 -7.43 10.14
N THR A 203 -15.54 -6.81 9.92
CA THR A 203 -16.08 -5.68 10.69
C THR A 203 -16.27 -5.96 12.19
N SER A 204 -16.13 -7.20 12.61
CA SER A 204 -16.22 -7.63 14.02
C SER A 204 -14.90 -7.54 14.79
N SER A 205 -13.76 -7.29 14.14
CA SER A 205 -12.47 -7.30 14.82
C SER A 205 -12.13 -5.94 15.43
N HIS A 206 -11.88 -5.90 16.74
CA HIS A 206 -11.39 -4.74 17.50
C HIS A 206 -10.02 -4.20 17.01
N TYR A 207 -9.38 -4.85 16.03
CA TYR A 207 -8.05 -4.50 15.49
C TYR A 207 -8.09 -3.59 14.27
N ALA A 208 -9.27 -3.25 13.74
CA ALA A 208 -9.41 -2.43 12.52
C ALA A 208 -8.78 -1.03 12.63
N TRP A 209 -8.72 -0.44 13.82
CA TRP A 209 -8.12 0.88 14.05
C TRP A 209 -6.58 0.89 13.96
N TYR A 210 -5.94 -0.28 14.04
CA TYR A 210 -4.48 -0.44 14.00
C TYR A 210 -3.94 -0.82 12.62
N PHE A 211 -4.81 -0.92 11.61
CA PHE A 211 -4.46 -1.37 10.28
C PHE A 211 -4.94 -0.35 9.24
N ILE A 212 -4.01 0.18 8.45
CA ILE A 212 -4.37 1.07 7.34
C ILE A 212 -4.76 0.21 6.16
N THR A 213 -6.02 0.29 5.73
CA THR A 213 -6.52 -0.39 4.53
C THR A 213 -6.89 0.61 3.46
N LYS A 214 -6.65 0.24 2.22
CA LYS A 214 -7.14 0.94 1.04
C LYS A 214 -7.76 -0.06 0.08
N GLU A 215 -8.86 0.35 -0.53
CA GLU A 215 -9.59 -0.43 -1.52
C GLU A 215 -9.74 0.38 -2.79
N ARG A 216 -9.49 -0.26 -3.92
CA ARG A 216 -9.74 0.28 -5.25
C ARG A 216 -10.39 -0.79 -6.11
N CYS A 217 -11.42 -0.41 -6.85
CA CYS A 217 -12.19 -1.33 -7.69
C CYS A 217 -12.24 -0.83 -9.14
N ASN A 218 -12.29 -1.78 -10.05
CA ASN A 218 -12.63 -1.54 -11.44
C ASN A 218 -13.98 -2.22 -11.73
N ALA A 219 -15.01 -1.41 -11.96
CA ALA A 219 -16.38 -1.90 -12.16
C ALA A 219 -16.56 -2.68 -13.47
N GLN A 220 -15.77 -2.38 -14.51
CA GLN A 220 -15.86 -3.03 -15.81
C GLN A 220 -15.53 -4.52 -15.72
N TYR A 221 -14.52 -4.85 -14.91
CA TYR A 221 -14.04 -6.23 -14.75
C TYR A 221 -14.49 -6.88 -13.44
N ASP A 222 -15.26 -6.17 -12.61
CA ASP A 222 -15.67 -6.62 -11.28
C ASP A 222 -14.47 -7.06 -10.42
N ILE A 223 -13.38 -6.30 -10.50
CA ILE A 223 -12.15 -6.55 -9.73
C ILE A 223 -11.95 -5.45 -8.71
N CYS A 224 -11.69 -5.83 -7.48
CA CYS A 224 -11.28 -4.99 -6.38
C CYS A 224 -9.93 -5.47 -5.83
N VAL A 225 -9.09 -4.52 -5.49
CA VAL A 225 -7.86 -4.76 -4.74
C VAL A 225 -8.00 -4.11 -3.38
N ILE A 226 -7.83 -4.91 -2.35
CA ILE A 226 -7.78 -4.45 -0.97
C ILE A 226 -6.34 -4.64 -0.53
N ALA A 227 -5.65 -3.56 -0.17
CA ALA A 227 -4.32 -3.63 0.39
C ALA A 227 -4.26 -2.97 1.76
N GLY A 228 -3.31 -3.39 2.57
CA GLY A 228 -3.16 -2.85 3.89
C GLY A 228 -1.78 -3.11 4.50
N THR A 229 -1.51 -2.36 5.56
CA THR A 229 -0.28 -2.49 6.35
C THR A 229 -0.55 -2.15 7.81
N HIS A 230 0.29 -2.71 8.68
CA HIS A 230 0.36 -2.26 10.06
C HIS A 230 1.19 -0.98 10.15
N PRO A 231 0.60 0.15 10.53
CA PRO A 231 1.38 1.36 10.76
C PRO A 231 2.09 1.24 12.10
N TYR A 232 3.28 0.67 12.10
CA TYR A 232 4.13 0.63 13.31
C TYR A 232 4.59 2.03 13.75
N GLY A 233 4.33 3.04 12.95
CA GLY A 233 4.64 4.42 13.24
C GLY A 233 6.14 4.69 13.41
N LEU A 234 6.45 5.75 14.17
CA LEU A 234 7.82 6.15 14.46
C LEU A 234 8.63 5.10 15.24
N LEU A 235 7.97 4.13 15.90
CA LEU A 235 8.65 3.07 16.65
C LEU A 235 9.46 2.12 15.75
N GLN A 236 9.08 2.00 14.46
CA GLN A 236 9.84 1.24 13.46
C GLN A 236 10.84 2.09 12.68
N ALA A 237 10.84 3.40 12.91
CA ALA A 237 11.82 4.28 12.30
C ALA A 237 13.22 3.89 12.78
N ARG A 238 14.19 4.02 11.88
CA ARG A 238 15.59 3.77 12.24
C ARG A 238 15.98 4.66 13.41
N TRP A 239 16.73 4.12 14.37
CA TRP A 239 17.10 4.79 15.63
C TRP A 239 17.63 6.23 15.42
N TYR A 240 18.35 6.47 14.31
CA TYR A 240 18.88 7.81 14.00
C TYR A 240 17.77 8.82 13.63
N THR A 241 16.65 8.40 13.01
CA THR A 241 15.52 9.30 12.73
C THR A 241 14.83 9.71 14.03
N LEU A 242 14.66 8.79 14.99
CA LEU A 242 14.15 9.09 16.31
C LEU A 242 15.08 10.04 17.06
N ALA A 243 16.39 9.77 17.03
CA ALA A 243 17.41 10.63 17.66
C ALA A 243 17.38 12.04 17.07
N LEU A 244 17.23 12.18 15.76
CA LEU A 244 17.14 13.49 15.08
C LEU A 244 15.85 14.23 15.47
N LEU A 245 14.71 13.57 15.54
CA LEU A 245 13.44 14.18 15.97
C LEU A 245 13.51 14.63 17.44
N ILE A 246 14.12 13.83 18.31
CA ILE A 246 14.33 14.20 19.71
C ILE A 246 15.26 15.43 19.81
N ALA A 247 16.37 15.42 19.08
CA ALA A 247 17.30 16.56 19.05
C ALA A 247 16.62 17.84 18.54
N LEU A 248 15.80 17.74 17.50
CA LEU A 248 15.01 18.85 16.96
C LEU A 248 14.00 19.37 17.99
N GLY A 249 13.27 18.50 18.66
CA GLY A 249 12.32 18.87 19.70
C GLY A 249 12.98 19.58 20.89
N LEU A 250 14.15 19.10 21.32
CA LEU A 250 14.94 19.74 22.37
C LEU A 250 15.49 21.10 21.93
N ALA A 251 16.02 21.21 20.71
CA ALA A 251 16.52 22.48 20.18
C ALA A 251 15.42 23.54 20.10
N LEU A 252 14.23 23.18 19.60
CA LEU A 252 13.07 24.07 19.57
C LEU A 252 12.61 24.47 20.98
N GLY A 253 12.58 23.54 21.90
CA GLY A 253 12.22 23.79 23.29
C GLY A 253 13.18 24.79 23.98
N LEU A 254 14.49 24.61 23.77
CA LEU A 254 15.52 25.54 24.29
C LEU A 254 15.40 26.91 23.64
N LEU A 255 15.17 26.99 22.33
CA LEU A 255 14.97 28.25 21.61
C LEU A 255 13.75 29.00 22.15
N LEU A 256 12.63 28.32 22.37
CA LEU A 256 11.44 28.94 22.99
C LEU A 256 11.70 29.44 24.40
N CYS A 257 12.42 28.66 25.23
CA CYS A 257 12.79 29.05 26.56
C CYS A 257 13.68 30.30 26.56
N THR A 258 14.69 30.38 25.67
CA THR A 258 15.56 31.57 25.53
C THR A 258 14.80 32.79 25.05
N CYS A 259 13.94 32.63 24.04
CA CYS A 259 13.09 33.72 23.55
C CYS A 259 12.16 34.28 24.66
N LEU A 260 11.52 33.38 25.42
CA LEU A 260 10.66 33.79 26.53
C LEU A 260 11.44 34.49 27.66
N ALA A 261 12.64 33.99 27.96
CA ALA A 261 13.51 34.61 28.96
C ALA A 261 13.93 36.04 28.55
N LEU A 262 14.32 36.20 27.27
CA LEU A 262 14.67 37.51 26.70
C LEU A 262 13.46 38.46 26.66
N TYR A 263 12.30 37.99 26.28
CA TYR A 263 11.06 38.76 26.27
C TYR A 263 10.69 39.24 27.67
N ARG A 264 10.73 38.38 28.69
CA ARG A 264 10.49 38.71 30.08
C ARG A 264 11.50 39.74 30.62
N LYS A 265 12.80 39.54 30.26
CA LYS A 265 13.85 40.49 30.63
C LYS A 265 13.59 41.90 30.03
N LYS A 266 13.11 41.98 28.79
CA LYS A 266 12.76 43.21 28.12
C LYS A 266 11.57 43.92 28.82
N GLN A 267 10.52 43.15 29.17
CA GLN A 267 9.36 43.74 29.89
C GLN A 267 9.71 44.21 31.28
N THR A 268 10.45 43.40 32.05
CA THR A 268 10.89 43.82 33.39
C THR A 268 11.80 45.05 33.36
N SER A 269 12.67 45.16 32.32
CA SER A 269 13.51 46.36 32.17
C SER A 269 12.71 47.62 31.80
N LEU A 270 11.62 47.51 31.05
CA LEU A 270 10.72 48.62 30.73
C LEU A 270 9.92 49.07 31.95
N THR A 271 9.37 48.13 32.71
CA THR A 271 8.62 48.43 33.94
C THR A 271 9.50 49.09 34.98
N VAL A 272 10.72 48.55 35.19
CA VAL A 272 11.69 49.15 36.12
C VAL A 272 12.16 50.53 35.66
N ARG A 273 12.32 50.76 34.35
CA ARG A 273 12.66 52.09 33.80
C ARG A 273 11.51 53.08 33.99
N LEU A 274 10.27 52.63 33.79
CA LEU A 274 9.07 53.46 33.98
C LEU A 274 8.89 53.83 35.48
N GLU A 275 9.07 52.86 36.37
CA GLU A 275 9.00 53.03 37.82
C GLU A 275 10.11 53.96 38.33
N ASN A 276 11.33 53.83 37.82
CA ASN A 276 12.43 54.76 38.13
C ASN A 276 12.22 56.15 37.54
N ALA A 277 11.61 56.29 36.38
CA ALA A 277 11.27 57.61 35.81
C ALA A 277 10.14 58.31 36.57
N LEU A 278 9.16 57.52 37.05
CA LEU A 278 8.10 58.00 37.92
C LEU A 278 8.64 58.49 39.28
N THR A 279 9.53 57.73 39.92
CA THR A 279 10.12 58.05 41.21
C THR A 279 11.10 59.23 41.13
N LYS A 280 11.74 59.44 39.96
CA LYS A 280 12.66 60.58 39.71
C LYS A 280 11.99 61.86 39.21
N GLY A 281 10.68 61.79 38.89
CA GLY A 281 9.93 62.99 38.40
C GLY A 281 10.28 63.39 36.95
N ASP A 282 10.97 62.51 36.21
CA ASP A 282 11.47 62.79 34.84
C ASP A 282 10.40 62.60 33.71
N LEU A 283 9.14 62.34 34.10
CA LEU A 283 8.04 62.25 33.15
C LEU A 283 7.50 63.64 32.81
N ARG A 284 7.87 64.15 31.63
CA ARG A 284 7.22 65.34 31.03
C ARG A 284 6.09 64.86 30.09
N VAL A 285 4.87 65.25 30.43
CA VAL A 285 3.72 65.06 29.53
C VAL A 285 3.85 66.07 28.40
N ALA A 286 4.15 65.63 27.18
CA ALA A 286 4.06 66.46 25.98
C ALA A 286 2.62 66.38 25.48
N TYR A 287 1.86 67.43 25.61
CA TYR A 287 0.60 67.59 24.86
C TYR A 287 0.94 67.98 23.43
N GLN A 288 0.50 67.15 22.44
CA GLN A 288 0.37 67.52 21.04
C GLN A 288 -1.01 68.09 20.80
#